data_0ec2cfafa3a6cfa09780b810e0daea52
#
_entry.id   0ec2cfafa3a6cfa09780b810e0daea52
#
_cell.length_a   1.000
_cell.length_b   1.000
_cell.length_c   1.000
_cell.angle_alpha   90.00
_cell.angle_beta   90.00
_cell.angle_gamma   90.00
#
_symmetry.space_group_name_H-M   'P 1'
#
loop_
_entity.id
_entity.type
_entity.pdbx_description
1 polymer ?
#
loop_
_entity_poly.entity_id
_entity_poly.type
_entity_poly.pdbx_seq_one_letter_code
_entity_poly.pdbx_strand_id
1 'polypeptide(L)'
;MKKLFIFAGIALGLFLPGILQGQEIGLLRTNLENRPEFEGAAAVWGGVEEGGFRPAYAAPFQWSAGAEAKAVRHGKYTSWKGALSFEQVAGKEMFSSMFMEPGYYPLDLLEFAKGPKSRQNIRLEGGFLTDFGYDWAAGLKASVKASNITKSQNIHHTNFGISAQVEPTLTFVMDDDMGLASSYIVRMRTENVKASPDGEGEHILFLDKGLRYGSYVDDLSGLSVLELSHGISELFYSPELSLGAEIIWKRGRVGEDQFRFPGSTLSLFAEYAVLAEKADHIMRVGFKRQRDQLRQVTESGFAALSGRRVRNLEMKYQAKFLHGVLKSAGIVLNGNQWFENAFVTCADQTLRYDGTVTFLTSLSYGAIDLDVHYLAGKGWWKDHGQGAVDGDENPNRASGDYLRKMDYMMAPRMAFSGTITARIPAVKGLFFQLNADWHHAFNVTLLRGKNREIASLKVGYKF
;
A
#
# COMPACT_ATOMS: atom_id res chain seq x y z
N MET A 1 16.54 -17.52 -26.00
CA MET A 1 15.69 -16.35 -25.82
C MET A 1 14.70 -16.48 -24.67
N LYS A 2 14.25 -17.67 -24.26
CA LYS A 2 13.24 -17.88 -23.18
C LYS A 2 13.69 -17.58 -21.73
N LYS A 3 14.99 -17.39 -21.44
CA LYS A 3 15.52 -17.25 -20.05
C LYS A 3 15.41 -15.84 -19.42
N LEU A 4 15.08 -14.80 -20.19
CA LEU A 4 15.08 -13.40 -19.68
C LEU A 4 13.76 -12.95 -19.10
N PHE A 5 12.65 -13.62 -19.45
CA PHE A 5 11.28 -13.25 -19.04
C PHE A 5 10.98 -13.41 -17.56
N ILE A 6 11.67 -14.31 -16.88
CA ILE A 6 11.36 -14.74 -15.51
C ILE A 6 11.76 -13.68 -14.47
N PHE A 7 12.87 -12.97 -14.71
CA PHE A 7 13.36 -11.95 -13.77
C PHE A 7 12.51 -10.67 -13.75
N ALA A 8 11.88 -10.33 -14.87
CA ALA A 8 11.08 -9.13 -14.99
C ALA A 8 9.71 -9.22 -14.28
N GLY A 9 9.09 -10.39 -14.28
CA GLY A 9 7.81 -10.62 -13.60
C GLY A 9 7.90 -10.56 -12.08
N ILE A 10 9.01 -11.07 -11.51
CA ILE A 10 9.22 -11.11 -10.06
C ILE A 10 9.50 -9.71 -9.48
N ALA A 11 10.25 -8.87 -10.18
CA ALA A 11 10.56 -7.51 -9.71
C ALA A 11 9.36 -6.56 -9.75
N LEU A 12 8.45 -6.73 -10.73
CA LEU A 12 7.21 -5.92 -10.81
C LEU A 12 6.15 -6.35 -9.78
N GLY A 13 6.15 -7.62 -9.35
CA GLY A 13 5.19 -8.15 -8.38
C GLY A 13 5.30 -7.56 -6.97
N LEU A 14 6.41 -6.93 -6.63
CA LEU A 14 6.67 -6.39 -5.28
C LEU A 14 6.10 -4.98 -5.04
N PHE A 15 5.72 -4.24 -6.08
CA PHE A 15 5.36 -2.82 -5.94
C PHE A 15 3.86 -2.49 -6.01
N LEU A 16 2.99 -3.44 -6.32
CA LEU A 16 1.53 -3.20 -6.40
C LEU A 16 0.75 -4.17 -5.51
N PRO A 17 0.38 -3.78 -4.29
CA PRO A 17 -0.46 -4.64 -3.47
C PRO A 17 -1.88 -4.73 -4.05
N GLY A 18 -2.29 -5.90 -4.44
CA GLY A 18 -3.68 -6.26 -4.75
C GLY A 18 -3.95 -6.79 -6.15
N ILE A 19 -3.44 -6.19 -7.21
CA ILE A 19 -3.76 -6.59 -8.60
C ILE A 19 -2.85 -7.72 -9.11
N LEU A 20 -1.64 -7.86 -8.53
CA LEU A 20 -0.63 -8.83 -8.97
C LEU A 20 -0.74 -10.22 -8.34
N GLN A 21 -1.70 -10.42 -7.44
CA GLN A 21 -1.78 -11.68 -6.70
C GLN A 21 -2.17 -12.87 -7.59
N GLY A 22 -3.07 -12.67 -8.54
CA GLY A 22 -3.40 -13.71 -9.53
C GLY A 22 -2.28 -13.98 -10.54
N GLN A 23 -1.52 -12.93 -10.94
CA GLN A 23 -0.37 -13.08 -11.86
C GLN A 23 0.76 -13.93 -11.27
N GLU A 24 1.03 -13.82 -9.95
CA GLU A 24 2.07 -14.64 -9.32
C GLU A 24 1.75 -16.15 -9.37
N ILE A 25 0.49 -16.52 -9.35
CA ILE A 25 0.09 -17.93 -9.40
C ILE A 25 0.16 -18.46 -10.84
N GLY A 26 -0.30 -17.70 -11.83
CA GLY A 26 -0.14 -18.03 -13.24
C GLY A 26 1.32 -18.11 -13.68
N LEU A 27 2.17 -17.19 -13.22
CA LEU A 27 3.61 -17.16 -13.48
C LEU A 27 4.40 -18.31 -12.81
N LEU A 28 3.86 -18.96 -11.78
CA LEU A 28 4.49 -20.13 -11.18
C LEU A 28 4.48 -21.34 -12.13
N ARG A 29 3.55 -21.40 -13.08
CA ARG A 29 3.44 -22.51 -14.05
C ARG A 29 4.29 -22.34 -15.31
N THR A 30 4.43 -21.10 -15.80
CA THR A 30 5.21 -20.84 -17.01
C THR A 30 6.70 -21.12 -16.77
N ASN A 31 7.27 -22.11 -17.46
CA ASN A 31 8.69 -22.51 -17.46
C ASN A 31 9.18 -23.38 -16.28
N LEU A 32 8.43 -24.40 -15.87
CA LEU A 32 8.89 -25.39 -14.87
C LEU A 32 10.14 -26.18 -15.29
N GLU A 33 10.39 -26.36 -16.58
CA GLU A 33 11.48 -27.24 -17.10
C GLU A 33 12.91 -26.74 -16.83
N ASN A 34 13.11 -25.44 -16.49
CA ASN A 34 14.45 -24.84 -16.32
C ASN A 34 14.62 -24.05 -15.00
N ARG A 35 13.73 -24.20 -14.01
CA ARG A 35 13.85 -23.49 -12.72
C ARG A 35 14.62 -24.34 -11.72
N PRO A 36 15.44 -23.75 -10.87
CA PRO A 36 16.00 -24.46 -9.73
C PRO A 36 14.87 -24.99 -8.85
N GLU A 37 15.05 -26.18 -8.29
CA GLU A 37 14.06 -26.81 -7.40
C GLU A 37 13.73 -25.90 -6.19
N PHE A 38 14.71 -25.10 -5.76
CA PHE A 38 14.58 -24.20 -4.63
C PHE A 38 15.26 -22.86 -4.90
N GLU A 39 14.52 -21.77 -4.63
CA GLU A 39 15.02 -20.40 -4.67
C GLU A 39 14.61 -19.68 -3.38
N GLY A 40 15.52 -18.90 -2.81
CA GLY A 40 15.21 -18.14 -1.64
C GLY A 40 16.07 -16.90 -1.47
N ALA A 41 15.61 -16.02 -0.58
CA ALA A 41 16.40 -14.87 -0.15
C ALA A 41 16.03 -14.51 1.29
N ALA A 42 17.02 -14.09 2.03
CA ALA A 42 16.84 -13.48 3.36
C ALA A 42 17.63 -12.18 3.43
N ALA A 43 17.07 -11.19 4.10
CA ALA A 43 17.72 -9.89 4.26
C ALA A 43 17.35 -9.24 5.58
N VAL A 44 18.25 -8.40 6.08
CA VAL A 44 17.99 -7.45 7.17
C VAL A 44 18.25 -6.04 6.67
N TRP A 45 17.55 -5.07 7.23
CA TRP A 45 17.69 -3.69 6.80
C TRP A 45 17.48 -2.72 7.96
N GLY A 46 18.05 -1.52 7.81
CA GLY A 46 17.82 -0.41 8.69
C GLY A 46 17.79 0.89 7.90
N GLY A 47 17.03 1.86 8.36
CA GLY A 47 16.87 3.13 7.69
C GLY A 47 16.52 4.27 8.62
N VAL A 48 16.73 5.48 8.13
CA VAL A 48 16.35 6.74 8.78
C VAL A 48 15.57 7.60 7.81
N GLU A 49 14.65 8.36 8.35
CA GLU A 49 13.85 9.33 7.61
C GLU A 49 13.82 10.64 8.40
N GLU A 50 14.07 11.76 7.73
CA GLU A 50 14.07 13.09 8.32
C GLU A 50 13.39 14.10 7.38
N GLY A 51 12.75 15.11 7.96
CA GLY A 51 12.26 16.26 7.21
C GLY A 51 10.90 16.77 7.65
N GLY A 52 10.60 17.98 7.17
CA GLY A 52 9.36 18.69 7.49
C GLY A 52 8.24 18.47 6.47
N PHE A 53 8.55 18.05 5.24
CA PHE A 53 7.54 17.66 4.25
C PHE A 53 7.05 16.23 4.51
N ARG A 54 6.08 16.10 5.40
CA ARG A 54 5.56 14.83 5.87
C ARG A 54 4.10 14.93 6.30
N PRO A 55 3.34 13.81 6.27
CA PRO A 55 2.01 13.79 6.88
C PRO A 55 2.10 13.94 8.40
N ALA A 56 1.03 14.41 9.03
CA ALA A 56 1.00 14.67 10.46
C ALA A 56 1.26 13.43 11.33
N TYR A 57 0.89 12.23 10.85
CA TYR A 57 1.13 10.96 11.54
C TYR A 57 2.57 10.42 11.42
N ALA A 58 3.43 11.05 10.60
CA ALA A 58 4.85 10.72 10.51
C ALA A 58 5.70 11.62 11.42
N ALA A 59 6.84 11.11 11.87
CA ALA A 59 7.78 11.87 12.70
C ALA A 59 8.64 12.84 11.87
N PRO A 60 9.11 13.97 12.44
CA PRO A 60 10.17 14.79 11.81
C PRO A 60 11.47 14.02 11.64
N PHE A 61 11.73 13.08 12.53
CA PHE A 61 12.80 12.11 12.46
C PHE A 61 12.27 10.77 12.93
N GLN A 62 12.45 9.74 12.12
CA GLN A 62 12.13 8.36 12.47
C GLN A 62 13.22 7.41 11.99
N TRP A 63 13.37 6.29 12.70
CA TRP A 63 14.17 5.18 12.28
C TRP A 63 13.31 3.97 12.01
N SER A 64 13.80 3.09 11.17
CA SER A 64 13.17 1.81 10.86
C SER A 64 14.20 0.70 10.81
N ALA A 65 13.81 -0.50 11.18
CA ALA A 65 14.62 -1.69 11.02
C ALA A 65 13.71 -2.87 10.70
N GLY A 66 14.23 -3.84 9.99
CA GLY A 66 13.44 -5.00 9.63
C GLY A 66 14.27 -6.19 9.14
N ALA A 67 13.56 -7.30 8.98
CA ALA A 67 14.06 -8.52 8.40
C ALA A 67 13.01 -9.13 7.49
N GLU A 68 13.44 -9.76 6.42
CA GLU A 68 12.56 -10.48 5.51
C GLU A 68 13.21 -11.76 5.04
N ALA A 69 12.40 -12.77 4.80
CA ALA A 69 12.80 -14.01 4.15
C ALA A 69 11.70 -14.44 3.20
N LYS A 70 12.09 -14.96 2.04
CA LYS A 70 11.19 -15.56 1.07
C LYS A 70 11.80 -16.76 0.42
N ALA A 71 10.99 -17.75 0.10
CA ALA A 71 11.41 -18.95 -0.60
C ALA A 71 10.31 -19.46 -1.52
N VAL A 72 10.73 -20.09 -2.60
CA VAL A 72 9.90 -20.85 -3.53
C VAL A 72 10.53 -22.21 -3.73
N ARG A 73 9.73 -23.26 -3.67
CA ARG A 73 10.12 -24.61 -4.01
C ARG A 73 9.27 -25.09 -5.19
N HIS A 74 9.92 -25.53 -6.23
CA HIS A 74 9.31 -26.12 -7.41
C HIS A 74 9.41 -27.65 -7.36
N GLY A 75 8.28 -28.31 -7.23
CA GLY A 75 8.17 -29.77 -7.39
C GLY A 75 7.63 -30.12 -8.78
N LYS A 76 7.55 -31.40 -9.07
CA LYS A 76 7.11 -31.88 -10.39
C LYS A 76 5.69 -31.43 -10.78
N TYR A 77 4.77 -31.40 -9.81
CA TYR A 77 3.37 -31.03 -10.03
C TYR A 77 2.90 -29.91 -9.10
N THR A 78 3.68 -29.58 -8.08
CA THR A 78 3.28 -28.61 -7.07
C THR A 78 4.40 -27.65 -6.77
N SER A 79 4.13 -26.38 -6.86
CA SER A 79 5.03 -25.30 -6.42
C SER A 79 4.53 -24.70 -5.12
N TRP A 80 5.45 -24.43 -4.20
CA TRP A 80 5.17 -23.82 -2.89
C TRP A 80 5.92 -22.51 -2.79
N LYS A 81 5.28 -21.51 -2.17
CA LYS A 81 5.93 -20.25 -1.82
C LYS A 81 5.66 -19.88 -0.37
N GLY A 82 6.62 -19.19 0.24
CA GLY A 82 6.48 -18.62 1.56
C GLY A 82 7.28 -17.34 1.70
N ALA A 83 6.76 -16.41 2.50
CA ALA A 83 7.46 -15.18 2.85
C ALA A 83 7.13 -14.79 4.30
N LEU A 84 8.13 -14.27 4.99
CA LEU A 84 8.01 -13.68 6.31
C LEU A 84 8.70 -12.33 6.31
N SER A 85 8.07 -11.31 6.88
CA SER A 85 8.73 -10.03 7.11
C SER A 85 8.38 -9.49 8.49
N PHE A 86 9.35 -8.81 9.08
CA PHE A 86 9.22 -8.03 10.31
C PHE A 86 9.73 -6.63 10.06
N GLU A 87 9.02 -5.63 10.54
CA GLU A 87 9.42 -4.23 10.49
C GLU A 87 9.10 -3.55 11.82
N GLN A 88 10.03 -2.75 12.29
CA GLN A 88 9.81 -1.80 13.38
C GLN A 88 10.14 -0.39 12.91
N VAL A 89 9.25 0.56 13.22
CA VAL A 89 9.41 1.99 12.95
C VAL A 89 9.20 2.72 14.26
N ALA A 90 10.07 3.66 14.59
CA ALA A 90 9.89 4.52 15.75
C ALA A 90 10.30 5.96 15.44
N GLY A 91 9.55 6.91 15.97
CA GLY A 91 9.76 8.33 15.74
C GLY A 91 9.26 9.19 16.88
N LYS A 92 9.68 10.46 16.89
CA LYS A 92 9.29 11.47 17.87
C LYS A 92 8.25 12.42 17.26
N GLU A 93 7.48 13.12 18.12
CA GLU A 93 6.48 14.13 17.71
C GLU A 93 5.41 13.64 16.71
N MET A 94 5.03 12.39 16.79
CA MET A 94 3.93 11.83 15.98
C MET A 94 2.59 12.13 16.63
N PHE A 95 1.59 12.44 15.81
CA PHE A 95 0.20 12.71 16.20
C PHE A 95 -0.75 12.44 15.02
N SER A 96 -2.01 12.90 15.06
CA SER A 96 -3.04 12.66 14.04
C SER A 96 -3.61 11.24 14.11
N SER A 97 -3.80 10.55 13.01
CA SER A 97 -4.49 9.25 12.97
C SER A 97 -3.89 8.21 13.92
N MET A 98 -4.77 7.53 14.63
CA MET A 98 -4.45 6.44 15.56
C MET A 98 -4.60 5.07 14.89
N PHE A 99 -5.19 4.97 13.71
CA PHE A 99 -5.31 3.73 12.96
C PHE A 99 -3.99 3.30 12.33
N MET A 100 -3.85 1.98 12.09
CA MET A 100 -2.67 1.36 11.47
C MET A 100 -2.39 1.94 10.09
N GLU A 101 -3.43 2.19 9.32
CA GLU A 101 -3.38 2.77 7.99
C GLU A 101 -4.25 4.02 7.94
N PRO A 102 -3.66 5.21 8.16
CA PRO A 102 -4.39 6.47 8.14
C PRO A 102 -5.19 6.67 6.86
N GLY A 103 -6.48 7.00 7.00
CA GLY A 103 -7.38 7.20 5.87
C GLY A 103 -7.86 5.92 5.15
N TYR A 104 -7.59 4.73 5.68
CA TYR A 104 -8.13 3.50 5.13
C TYR A 104 -9.63 3.36 5.37
N TYR A 105 -10.09 3.60 6.60
CA TYR A 105 -11.51 3.60 6.94
C TYR A 105 -12.19 4.91 6.54
N PRO A 106 -13.53 4.93 6.37
CA PRO A 106 -14.27 6.16 6.11
C PRO A 106 -14.47 7.05 7.34
N LEU A 107 -13.93 6.66 8.48
CA LEU A 107 -13.79 7.44 9.70
C LEU A 107 -12.32 7.42 10.13
N ASP A 108 -11.92 8.37 10.97
CA ASP A 108 -10.60 8.38 11.59
C ASP A 108 -10.71 8.71 13.09
N LEU A 109 -9.77 8.22 13.86
CA LEU A 109 -9.59 8.61 15.24
C LEU A 109 -8.30 9.42 15.34
N LEU A 110 -8.44 10.71 15.59
CA LEU A 110 -7.33 11.65 15.60
C LEU A 110 -6.90 11.94 17.04
N GLU A 111 -5.59 12.05 17.25
CA GLU A 111 -5.00 12.60 18.46
C GLU A 111 -4.21 13.87 18.13
N PHE A 112 -4.26 14.86 19.00
CA PHE A 112 -3.58 16.14 18.79
C PHE A 112 -2.35 16.33 19.67
N ALA A 113 -2.12 15.45 20.63
CA ALA A 113 -0.93 15.47 21.47
C ALA A 113 0.25 14.83 20.73
N LYS A 114 1.34 15.57 20.57
CA LYS A 114 2.59 15.05 19.98
C LYS A 114 3.30 14.13 20.97
N GLY A 115 3.94 13.08 20.47
CA GLY A 115 4.74 12.19 21.31
C GLY A 115 5.49 11.12 20.51
N PRO A 116 6.38 10.38 21.18
CA PRO A 116 7.06 9.27 20.55
C PRO A 116 6.08 8.12 20.31
N LYS A 117 6.07 7.60 19.06
CA LYS A 117 5.32 6.39 18.67
C LYS A 117 6.28 5.32 18.17
N SER A 118 5.94 4.07 18.46
CA SER A 118 6.56 2.90 17.88
C SER A 118 5.51 2.04 17.18
N ARG A 119 5.83 1.54 15.99
CA ARG A 119 4.99 0.62 15.22
C ARG A 119 5.79 -0.62 14.87
N GLN A 120 5.19 -1.78 15.09
CA GLN A 120 5.71 -3.09 14.69
C GLN A 120 4.75 -3.73 13.71
N ASN A 121 5.27 -4.32 12.64
CA ASN A 121 4.53 -5.07 11.65
C ASN A 121 5.17 -6.44 11.47
N ILE A 122 4.35 -7.49 11.48
CA ILE A 122 4.74 -8.84 11.10
C ILE A 122 3.84 -9.26 9.96
N ARG A 123 4.41 -9.79 8.89
CA ARG A 123 3.66 -10.34 7.76
C ARG A 123 4.16 -11.73 7.44
N LEU A 124 3.23 -12.65 7.35
CA LEU A 124 3.44 -14.03 6.92
C LEU A 124 2.58 -14.27 5.68
N GLU A 125 3.19 -14.82 4.64
CA GLU A 125 2.51 -15.24 3.43
C GLU A 125 2.92 -16.66 3.09
N GLY A 126 1.98 -17.43 2.55
CA GLY A 126 2.23 -18.77 2.04
C GLY A 126 1.24 -19.13 0.96
N GLY A 127 1.63 -20.09 0.12
CA GLY A 127 0.74 -20.58 -0.91
C GLY A 127 1.34 -21.74 -1.66
N PHE A 128 0.49 -22.42 -2.41
CA PHE A 128 0.87 -23.46 -3.34
C PHE A 128 0.03 -23.38 -4.61
N LEU A 129 0.57 -23.93 -5.68
CA LEU A 129 -0.12 -24.22 -6.93
C LEU A 129 0.19 -25.65 -7.32
N THR A 130 -0.82 -26.43 -7.64
CA THR A 130 -0.69 -27.82 -8.06
C THR A 130 -1.41 -28.07 -9.37
N ASP A 131 -0.74 -28.76 -10.27
CA ASP A 131 -1.33 -29.21 -11.53
C ASP A 131 -2.13 -30.48 -11.32
N PHE A 132 -3.35 -30.51 -11.89
CA PHE A 132 -4.21 -31.69 -11.90
C PHE A 132 -4.78 -31.91 -13.31
N GLY A 133 -4.09 -32.69 -14.11
CA GLY A 133 -4.38 -32.89 -15.52
C GLY A 133 -3.58 -31.96 -16.44
N TYR A 134 -3.90 -32.02 -17.73
CA TYR A 134 -3.09 -31.32 -18.74
C TYR A 134 -3.35 -29.80 -18.77
N ASP A 135 -4.57 -29.39 -18.48
CA ASP A 135 -5.03 -28.01 -18.69
C ASP A 135 -5.42 -27.27 -17.42
N TRP A 136 -5.36 -27.92 -16.25
CA TRP A 136 -5.88 -27.33 -15.02
C TRP A 136 -4.83 -27.29 -13.91
N ALA A 137 -4.84 -26.19 -13.17
CA ALA A 137 -4.10 -26.07 -11.91
C ALA A 137 -5.00 -25.44 -10.84
N ALA A 138 -4.82 -25.87 -9.60
CA ALA A 138 -5.47 -25.25 -8.45
C ALA A 138 -4.43 -24.76 -7.46
N GLY A 139 -4.73 -23.63 -6.82
CA GLY A 139 -3.84 -23.03 -5.84
C GLY A 139 -4.57 -22.48 -4.65
N LEU A 140 -3.82 -22.23 -3.61
CA LEU A 140 -4.26 -21.51 -2.42
C LEU A 140 -3.16 -20.55 -2.00
N LYS A 141 -3.53 -19.29 -1.77
CA LYS A 141 -2.68 -18.29 -1.13
C LYS A 141 -3.31 -17.88 0.19
N ALA A 142 -2.49 -17.75 1.21
CA ALA A 142 -2.90 -17.21 2.51
C ALA A 142 -1.89 -16.17 2.96
N SER A 143 -2.36 -15.12 3.61
CA SER A 143 -1.50 -14.12 4.24
C SER A 143 -2.08 -13.64 5.56
N VAL A 144 -1.20 -13.35 6.51
CA VAL A 144 -1.55 -12.73 7.80
C VAL A 144 -0.60 -11.57 8.03
N LYS A 145 -1.15 -10.40 8.37
CA LYS A 145 -0.40 -9.24 8.84
C LYS A 145 -0.88 -8.91 10.24
N ALA A 146 0.03 -8.90 11.20
CA ALA A 146 -0.21 -8.39 12.55
C ALA A 146 0.57 -7.08 12.73
N SER A 147 -0.07 -6.10 13.35
CA SER A 147 0.53 -4.79 13.57
C SER A 147 0.22 -4.31 14.98
N ASN A 148 1.19 -3.61 15.59
CA ASN A 148 1.03 -2.99 16.89
C ASN A 148 1.58 -1.57 16.85
N ILE A 149 0.83 -0.60 17.37
CA ILE A 149 1.28 0.78 17.57
C ILE A 149 1.22 1.07 19.08
N THR A 150 2.25 1.72 19.59
CA THR A 150 2.32 2.14 20.99
C THR A 150 2.81 3.58 21.09
N LYS A 151 2.22 4.33 22.01
CA LYS A 151 2.64 5.66 22.43
C LYS A 151 2.48 5.76 23.94
N SER A 152 3.46 6.30 24.64
CA SER A 152 3.53 6.30 26.10
C SER A 152 3.68 7.68 26.74
N GLN A 153 3.62 8.75 25.95
CA GLN A 153 3.73 10.12 26.47
C GLN A 153 2.58 10.99 25.96
N ASN A 154 2.05 11.82 26.85
CA ASN A 154 0.90 12.72 26.65
C ASN A 154 -0.43 12.00 26.44
N ILE A 155 -0.41 10.87 25.76
CA ILE A 155 -1.52 9.93 25.62
C ILE A 155 -0.93 8.54 25.66
N HIS A 156 -1.43 7.68 26.53
CA HIS A 156 -1.20 6.25 26.45
C HIS A 156 -2.06 5.67 25.36
N HIS A 157 -1.47 5.45 24.20
CA HIS A 157 -2.14 4.89 23.04
C HIS A 157 -1.58 3.52 22.69
N THR A 158 -2.47 2.56 22.52
CA THR A 158 -2.16 1.25 21.95
C THR A 158 -3.14 0.92 20.86
N ASN A 159 -2.65 0.42 19.73
CA ASN A 159 -3.48 -0.11 18.66
C ASN A 159 -2.90 -1.46 18.22
N PHE A 160 -3.71 -2.50 18.30
CA PHE A 160 -3.37 -3.82 17.81
C PHE A 160 -4.30 -4.21 16.67
N GLY A 161 -3.73 -4.60 15.54
CA GLY A 161 -4.49 -4.98 14.35
C GLY A 161 -4.00 -6.29 13.74
N ILE A 162 -4.95 -7.07 13.20
CA ILE A 162 -4.69 -8.27 12.42
C ILE A 162 -5.46 -8.16 11.10
N SER A 163 -4.80 -8.51 10.00
CA SER A 163 -5.43 -8.72 8.71
C SER A 163 -5.06 -10.10 8.20
N ALA A 164 -6.06 -10.93 7.91
CA ALA A 164 -5.88 -12.25 7.33
C ALA A 164 -6.62 -12.32 5.99
N GLN A 165 -5.99 -12.95 5.00
CA GLN A 165 -6.56 -13.16 3.67
C GLN A 165 -6.32 -14.59 3.23
N VAL A 166 -7.31 -15.18 2.57
CA VAL A 166 -7.22 -16.48 1.90
C VAL A 166 -7.76 -16.30 0.48
N GLU A 167 -7.08 -16.93 -0.49
CA GLU A 167 -7.34 -16.78 -1.91
C GLU A 167 -7.16 -18.12 -2.63
N PRO A 168 -8.19 -18.98 -2.68
CA PRO A 168 -8.22 -20.13 -3.58
C PRO A 168 -8.25 -19.64 -5.04
N THR A 169 -7.50 -20.33 -5.90
CA THR A 169 -7.38 -20.02 -7.32
C THR A 169 -7.54 -21.28 -8.15
N LEU A 170 -8.26 -21.17 -9.25
CA LEU A 170 -8.35 -22.16 -10.31
C LEU A 170 -7.77 -21.55 -11.59
N THR A 171 -6.89 -22.26 -12.25
CA THR A 171 -6.27 -21.82 -13.50
C THR A 171 -6.58 -22.83 -14.60
N PHE A 172 -7.07 -22.33 -15.72
CA PHE A 172 -7.20 -23.06 -16.96
C PHE A 172 -6.07 -22.65 -17.92
N VAL A 173 -5.29 -23.60 -18.36
CA VAL A 173 -4.17 -23.40 -19.27
C VAL A 173 -4.63 -23.76 -20.67
N MET A 174 -4.58 -22.78 -21.56
CA MET A 174 -4.96 -22.94 -22.97
C MET A 174 -3.79 -23.38 -23.83
N ASP A 175 -2.58 -22.94 -23.47
CA ASP A 175 -1.31 -23.27 -24.12
C ASP A 175 -0.18 -23.07 -23.09
N ASP A 176 1.04 -23.46 -23.40
CA ASP A 176 2.21 -23.41 -22.49
C ASP A 176 2.39 -22.05 -21.82
N ASP A 177 2.08 -20.95 -22.53
CA ASP A 177 2.27 -19.58 -22.07
C ASP A 177 0.96 -18.77 -21.99
N MET A 178 -0.22 -19.40 -22.16
CA MET A 178 -1.50 -18.72 -22.19
C MET A 178 -2.54 -19.40 -21.28
N GLY A 179 -3.30 -18.62 -20.55
CA GLY A 179 -4.33 -19.17 -19.69
C GLY A 179 -5.24 -18.13 -19.02
N LEU A 180 -6.20 -18.66 -18.27
CA LEU A 180 -7.15 -17.91 -17.48
C LEU A 180 -7.06 -18.37 -16.03
N ALA A 181 -6.87 -17.45 -15.10
CA ALA A 181 -6.90 -17.72 -13.66
C ALA A 181 -8.07 -16.99 -13.00
N SER A 182 -8.85 -17.74 -12.23
CA SER A 182 -9.98 -17.25 -11.44
C SER A 182 -9.70 -17.45 -9.97
N SER A 183 -9.81 -16.40 -9.16
CA SER A 183 -9.56 -16.46 -7.73
C SER A 183 -10.74 -15.92 -6.95
N TYR A 184 -11.04 -16.54 -5.80
CA TYR A 184 -11.98 -16.01 -4.83
C TYR A 184 -11.23 -15.50 -3.61
N ILE A 185 -11.46 -14.24 -3.25
CA ILE A 185 -10.75 -13.54 -2.18
C ILE A 185 -11.62 -13.45 -0.95
N VAL A 186 -11.11 -13.89 0.20
CA VAL A 186 -11.74 -13.67 1.52
C VAL A 186 -10.73 -12.96 2.40
N ARG A 187 -11.12 -11.83 2.98
CA ARG A 187 -10.26 -11.06 3.89
C ARG A 187 -11.02 -10.68 5.15
N MET A 188 -10.36 -10.82 6.26
CA MET A 188 -10.77 -10.29 7.56
C MET A 188 -9.72 -9.29 8.06
N ARG A 189 -10.16 -8.15 8.58
CA ARG A 189 -9.29 -7.17 9.23
C ARG A 189 -9.91 -6.73 10.55
N THR A 190 -9.10 -6.68 11.59
CA THR A 190 -9.49 -6.18 12.91
C THR A 190 -8.48 -5.16 13.40
N GLU A 191 -8.96 -4.13 14.09
CA GLU A 191 -8.15 -3.20 14.84
C GLU A 191 -8.81 -2.93 16.20
N ASN A 192 -7.99 -2.81 17.24
CA ASN A 192 -8.45 -2.45 18.57
C ASN A 192 -7.58 -1.30 19.09
N VAL A 193 -8.18 -0.14 19.21
CA VAL A 193 -7.53 1.10 19.63
C VAL A 193 -7.97 1.41 21.05
N LYS A 194 -6.99 1.63 21.94
CA LYS A 194 -7.19 2.12 23.29
C LYS A 194 -6.38 3.39 23.46
N ALA A 195 -6.96 4.39 24.10
CA ALA A 195 -6.28 5.64 24.36
C ALA A 195 -6.75 6.23 25.69
N SER A 196 -5.82 6.66 26.51
CA SER A 196 -6.06 7.33 27.78
C SER A 196 -5.12 8.54 27.85
N PRO A 197 -5.62 9.76 28.01
CA PRO A 197 -4.79 10.95 28.21
C PRO A 197 -4.01 10.88 29.53
N ASP A 198 -2.80 11.43 29.53
CA ASP A 198 -2.00 11.64 30.73
C ASP A 198 -2.47 12.94 31.41
N GLY A 199 -3.33 12.83 32.44
CA GLY A 199 -3.85 13.96 33.20
C GLY A 199 -5.16 14.57 32.64
N GLU A 200 -5.57 15.71 33.20
CA GLU A 200 -6.79 16.44 32.82
C GLU A 200 -6.57 17.23 31.53
N GLY A 201 -6.44 16.52 30.40
CA GLY A 201 -6.31 17.12 29.07
C GLY A 201 -7.65 17.10 28.32
N GLU A 202 -8.35 18.19 28.29
CA GLU A 202 -9.58 18.32 27.51
C GLU A 202 -9.31 18.28 25.99
N HIS A 203 -10.18 17.57 25.25
CA HIS A 203 -10.24 17.61 23.77
C HIS A 203 -8.96 17.18 23.03
N ILE A 204 -8.30 16.13 23.51
CA ILE A 204 -7.08 15.58 22.89
C ILE A 204 -7.40 14.58 21.79
N LEU A 205 -8.54 13.88 21.89
CA LEU A 205 -9.00 12.87 20.95
C LEU A 205 -10.21 13.38 20.17
N PHE A 206 -10.28 13.06 18.89
CA PHE A 206 -11.39 13.44 18.02
C PHE A 206 -11.78 12.30 17.09
N LEU A 207 -13.03 11.87 17.14
CA LEU A 207 -13.59 10.90 16.23
C LEU A 207 -14.12 11.63 14.98
N ASP A 208 -13.33 11.61 13.90
CA ASP A 208 -13.69 12.17 12.60
C ASP A 208 -14.60 11.17 11.85
N LYS A 209 -15.84 11.56 11.63
CA LYS A 209 -16.86 10.78 10.91
C LYS A 209 -16.90 11.13 9.41
N GLY A 210 -15.90 11.83 8.94
CA GLY A 210 -15.70 12.28 7.56
C GLY A 210 -15.82 13.79 7.39
N LEU A 211 -14.91 14.40 6.63
CA LEU A 211 -14.83 15.84 6.33
C LEU A 211 -14.84 16.75 7.58
N ARG A 212 -14.16 16.35 8.65
CA ARG A 212 -14.09 17.08 9.93
C ARG A 212 -15.37 17.06 10.76
N TYR A 213 -16.41 16.34 10.31
CA TYR A 213 -17.58 16.10 11.15
C TYR A 213 -17.27 15.05 12.18
N GLY A 214 -17.43 15.38 13.44
CA GLY A 214 -17.10 14.46 14.50
C GLY A 214 -17.36 15.03 15.88
N SER A 215 -16.83 14.33 16.87
CA SER A 215 -16.95 14.72 18.28
C SER A 215 -15.64 14.49 19.00
N TYR A 216 -15.34 15.34 19.96
CA TYR A 216 -14.26 15.08 20.90
C TYR A 216 -14.59 13.91 21.82
N VAL A 217 -13.58 13.16 22.19
CA VAL A 217 -13.67 12.02 23.08
C VAL A 217 -12.59 12.19 24.15
N ASP A 218 -12.99 12.20 25.41
CA ASP A 218 -12.05 12.47 26.51
C ASP A 218 -11.28 11.21 26.92
N ASP A 219 -11.93 10.05 26.84
CA ASP A 219 -11.32 8.75 27.11
C ASP A 219 -11.84 7.70 26.13
N LEU A 220 -10.97 6.80 25.72
CA LEU A 220 -11.29 5.70 24.82
C LEU A 220 -10.84 4.37 25.43
N SER A 221 -11.72 3.76 26.20
CA SER A 221 -11.45 2.44 26.81
C SER A 221 -11.24 1.32 25.80
N GLY A 222 -11.75 1.49 24.57
CA GLY A 222 -11.50 0.61 23.43
C GLY A 222 -12.43 0.94 22.27
N LEU A 223 -11.84 1.13 21.09
CA LEU A 223 -12.56 1.21 19.82
C LEU A 223 -12.17 0.02 18.96
N SER A 224 -13.09 -0.92 18.79
CA SER A 224 -12.86 -2.07 17.94
C SER A 224 -13.37 -1.81 16.53
N VAL A 225 -12.57 -2.21 15.54
CA VAL A 225 -12.96 -2.23 14.12
C VAL A 225 -12.87 -3.65 13.63
N LEU A 226 -13.92 -4.11 12.94
CA LEU A 226 -13.94 -5.38 12.21
C LEU A 226 -14.39 -5.12 10.78
N GLU A 227 -13.59 -5.55 9.82
CA GLU A 227 -13.93 -5.58 8.40
C GLU A 227 -13.89 -6.99 7.87
N LEU A 228 -14.92 -7.38 7.15
CA LEU A 228 -14.98 -8.60 6.34
C LEU A 228 -15.12 -8.20 4.88
N SER A 229 -14.28 -8.77 4.05
CA SER A 229 -14.28 -8.51 2.60
C SER A 229 -14.27 -9.84 1.86
N HIS A 230 -14.96 -9.87 0.73
CA HIS A 230 -14.88 -10.97 -0.22
C HIS A 230 -14.91 -10.44 -1.65
N GLY A 231 -14.37 -11.19 -2.59
CA GLY A 231 -14.27 -10.73 -3.96
C GLY A 231 -13.88 -11.82 -4.93
N ILE A 232 -13.85 -11.44 -6.20
CA ILE A 232 -13.43 -12.28 -7.31
C ILE A 232 -12.36 -11.53 -8.08
N SER A 233 -11.34 -12.27 -8.52
CA SER A 233 -10.28 -11.78 -9.40
C SER A 233 -10.14 -12.71 -10.59
N GLU A 234 -10.17 -12.14 -11.78
CA GLU A 234 -9.99 -12.84 -13.05
C GLU A 234 -8.74 -12.30 -13.75
N LEU A 235 -7.92 -13.19 -14.28
CA LEU A 235 -6.72 -12.87 -15.00
C LEU A 235 -6.60 -13.73 -16.25
N PHE A 236 -6.66 -13.09 -17.41
CA PHE A 236 -6.17 -13.66 -18.66
C PHE A 236 -4.71 -13.28 -18.83
N TYR A 237 -3.86 -14.21 -19.23
CA TYR A 237 -2.46 -13.98 -19.53
C TYR A 237 -2.01 -14.71 -20.79
N SER A 238 -1.15 -14.05 -21.55
CA SER A 238 -0.41 -14.60 -22.68
C SER A 238 0.98 -13.96 -22.70
N PRO A 239 1.90 -14.38 -23.58
CA PRO A 239 3.23 -13.78 -23.70
C PRO A 239 3.20 -12.27 -23.95
N GLU A 240 2.22 -11.81 -24.72
CA GLU A 240 2.13 -10.43 -25.17
C GLU A 240 1.05 -9.64 -24.42
N LEU A 241 -0.02 -10.27 -23.94
CA LEU A 241 -1.18 -9.59 -23.39
C LEU A 241 -1.59 -10.19 -22.05
N SER A 242 -1.75 -9.32 -21.04
CA SER A 242 -2.39 -9.68 -19.78
C SER A 242 -3.55 -8.74 -19.50
N LEU A 243 -4.71 -9.30 -19.14
CA LEU A 243 -5.91 -8.56 -18.76
C LEU A 243 -6.36 -9.03 -17.38
N GLY A 244 -6.60 -8.10 -16.48
CA GLY A 244 -7.08 -8.45 -15.16
C GLY A 244 -8.23 -7.59 -14.69
N ALA A 245 -9.15 -8.23 -13.95
CA ALA A 245 -10.28 -7.60 -13.31
C ALA A 245 -10.44 -8.15 -11.88
N GLU A 246 -10.64 -7.26 -10.92
CA GLU A 246 -10.89 -7.63 -9.53
C GLU A 246 -12.06 -6.80 -9.00
N ILE A 247 -12.98 -7.45 -8.31
CA ILE A 247 -14.04 -6.78 -7.57
C ILE A 247 -14.08 -7.31 -6.15
N ILE A 248 -14.01 -6.40 -5.17
CA ILE A 248 -14.06 -6.72 -3.75
C ILE A 248 -15.22 -5.95 -3.11
N TRP A 249 -16.05 -6.64 -2.37
CA TRP A 249 -17.06 -6.07 -1.50
C TRP A 249 -16.60 -6.16 -0.06
N LYS A 250 -16.81 -5.11 0.69
CA LYS A 250 -16.46 -5.05 2.11
C LYS A 250 -17.63 -4.61 2.97
N ARG A 251 -17.66 -5.14 4.18
CA ARG A 251 -18.56 -4.72 5.25
C ARG A 251 -17.75 -4.58 6.52
N GLY A 252 -17.83 -3.43 7.14
CA GLY A 252 -17.15 -3.19 8.39
C GLY A 252 -18.08 -2.63 9.45
N ARG A 253 -17.65 -2.78 10.70
CA ARG A 253 -18.28 -2.19 11.89
C ARG A 253 -17.23 -1.57 12.79
N VAL A 254 -17.63 -0.54 13.50
CA VAL A 254 -16.79 0.18 14.47
C VAL A 254 -17.56 0.38 15.76
N GLY A 255 -16.86 0.17 16.87
CA GLY A 255 -17.46 0.16 18.19
C GLY A 255 -18.38 -1.06 18.38
N GLU A 256 -19.18 -1.05 19.40
CA GLU A 256 -20.21 -2.05 19.66
C GLU A 256 -21.42 -1.81 18.75
N ASP A 257 -21.22 -1.97 17.43
CA ASP A 257 -22.19 -1.74 16.37
C ASP A 257 -22.68 -0.27 16.22
N GLN A 258 -21.95 0.72 16.76
CA GLN A 258 -22.33 2.14 16.64
C GLN A 258 -22.25 2.64 15.18
N PHE A 259 -21.24 2.14 14.42
CA PHE A 259 -21.05 2.54 13.03
C PHE A 259 -20.85 1.33 12.14
N ARG A 260 -21.33 1.44 10.88
CA ARG A 260 -21.10 0.47 9.83
C ARG A 260 -20.57 1.13 8.59
N PHE A 261 -19.69 0.44 7.86
CA PHE A 261 -19.13 0.94 6.61
C PHE A 261 -19.15 -0.13 5.52
N PRO A 262 -20.21 -0.15 4.70
CA PRO A 262 -20.20 -0.91 3.46
C PRO A 262 -19.29 -0.23 2.44
N GLY A 263 -18.65 -1.04 1.59
CA GLY A 263 -17.80 -0.52 0.54
C GLY A 263 -17.57 -1.52 -0.60
N SER A 264 -16.96 -1.03 -1.67
CA SER A 264 -16.54 -1.87 -2.79
C SER A 264 -15.31 -1.28 -3.48
N THR A 265 -14.50 -2.18 -4.04
CA THR A 265 -13.36 -1.84 -4.88
C THR A 265 -13.48 -2.57 -6.21
N LEU A 266 -13.31 -1.86 -7.32
CA LEU A 266 -13.14 -2.40 -8.66
C LEU A 266 -11.75 -2.04 -9.14
N SER A 267 -10.99 -3.02 -9.58
CA SER A 267 -9.67 -2.84 -10.19
C SER A 267 -9.67 -3.50 -11.56
N LEU A 268 -9.15 -2.81 -12.56
CA LEU A 268 -9.00 -3.30 -13.92
C LEU A 268 -7.58 -2.99 -14.38
N PHE A 269 -6.95 -3.88 -15.14
CA PHE A 269 -5.73 -3.55 -15.84
C PHE A 269 -5.61 -4.28 -17.17
N ALA A 270 -4.83 -3.67 -18.05
CA ALA A 270 -4.35 -4.26 -19.28
C ALA A 270 -2.84 -4.01 -19.39
N GLU A 271 -2.08 -5.03 -19.74
CA GLU A 271 -0.65 -4.95 -20.01
C GLU A 271 -0.36 -5.60 -21.35
N TYR A 272 0.37 -4.89 -22.20
CA TYR A 272 0.77 -5.35 -23.50
C TYR A 272 2.30 -5.28 -23.63
N ALA A 273 2.93 -6.38 -24.05
CA ALA A 273 4.36 -6.50 -24.25
C ALA A 273 4.68 -6.74 -25.73
N VAL A 274 5.57 -5.92 -26.28
CA VAL A 274 6.14 -6.10 -27.60
C VAL A 274 7.57 -6.56 -27.43
N LEU A 275 7.85 -7.77 -27.89
CA LEU A 275 9.16 -8.39 -27.81
C LEU A 275 9.95 -8.07 -29.07
N ALA A 276 11.05 -7.33 -28.95
CA ALA A 276 11.88 -6.95 -30.07
C ALA A 276 13.34 -7.39 -29.84
N GLU A 277 14.14 -7.47 -30.89
CA GLU A 277 15.53 -7.96 -30.84
C GLU A 277 16.44 -7.17 -29.89
N LYS A 278 16.18 -5.86 -29.71
CA LYS A 278 17.04 -4.98 -28.90
C LYS A 278 16.44 -4.58 -27.57
N ALA A 279 15.13 -4.53 -27.49
CA ALA A 279 14.42 -4.11 -26.28
C ALA A 279 13.00 -4.66 -26.26
N ASP A 280 12.54 -5.09 -25.09
CA ASP A 280 11.13 -5.40 -24.85
C ASP A 280 10.40 -4.14 -24.40
N HIS A 281 9.27 -3.85 -25.01
CA HIS A 281 8.43 -2.70 -24.70
C HIS A 281 7.19 -3.16 -23.95
N ILE A 282 6.97 -2.63 -22.76
CA ILE A 282 5.83 -2.99 -21.91
C ILE A 282 4.98 -1.73 -21.70
N MET A 283 3.71 -1.84 -22.05
CA MET A 283 2.69 -0.83 -21.80
C MET A 283 1.64 -1.38 -20.86
N ARG A 284 1.31 -0.63 -19.82
CA ARG A 284 0.28 -1.00 -18.86
C ARG A 284 -0.66 0.16 -18.59
N VAL A 285 -1.95 -0.14 -18.53
CA VAL A 285 -2.99 0.78 -18.07
C VAL A 285 -3.73 0.10 -16.93
N GLY A 286 -3.87 0.80 -15.81
CA GLY A 286 -4.58 0.35 -14.63
C GLY A 286 -5.65 1.36 -14.22
N PHE A 287 -6.81 0.87 -13.84
CA PHE A 287 -7.90 1.66 -13.27
C PHE A 287 -8.37 1.04 -11.96
N LYS A 288 -8.49 1.86 -10.92
CA LYS A 288 -9.03 1.43 -9.63
C LYS A 288 -10.12 2.40 -9.18
N ARG A 289 -11.24 1.87 -8.72
CA ARG A 289 -12.33 2.64 -8.12
C ARG A 289 -12.71 2.03 -6.79
N GLN A 290 -12.70 2.85 -5.76
CA GLN A 290 -13.15 2.48 -4.41
C GLN A 290 -14.34 3.35 -4.02
N ARG A 291 -15.31 2.75 -3.35
CA ARG A 291 -16.45 3.44 -2.74
C ARG A 291 -16.60 2.94 -1.31
N ASP A 292 -16.77 3.87 -0.39
CA ASP A 292 -17.04 3.59 1.01
C ASP A 292 -18.15 4.52 1.50
N GLN A 293 -18.94 4.06 2.46
CA GLN A 293 -19.96 4.86 3.12
C GLN A 293 -19.90 4.59 4.62
N LEU A 294 -19.90 5.64 5.42
CA LEU A 294 -20.08 5.53 6.86
C LEU A 294 -21.55 5.69 7.21
N ARG A 295 -22.07 4.81 8.06
CA ARG A 295 -23.45 4.81 8.54
C ARG A 295 -23.45 4.68 10.06
N GLN A 296 -24.29 5.43 10.71
CA GLN A 296 -24.59 5.27 12.13
C GLN A 296 -25.79 4.34 12.30
N VAL A 297 -25.72 3.44 13.27
CA VAL A 297 -26.84 2.61 13.68
C VAL A 297 -27.77 3.45 14.55
N THR A 298 -29.06 3.46 14.24
CA THR A 298 -30.11 4.17 14.97
C THR A 298 -31.22 3.21 15.33
N GLU A 299 -32.12 3.57 16.21
CA GLU A 299 -33.29 2.74 16.59
C GLU A 299 -34.18 2.40 15.38
N SER A 300 -34.26 3.31 14.41
CA SER A 300 -35.06 3.13 13.19
C SER A 300 -34.30 2.52 12.00
N GLY A 301 -33.00 2.14 12.17
CA GLY A 301 -32.18 1.56 11.09
C GLY A 301 -30.82 2.22 10.96
N PHE A 302 -30.48 2.74 9.78
CA PHE A 302 -29.16 3.31 9.49
C PHE A 302 -29.28 4.73 8.97
N ALA A 303 -28.55 5.67 9.58
CA ALA A 303 -28.35 7.02 9.06
C ALA A 303 -26.99 7.09 8.34
N ALA A 304 -26.96 7.56 7.09
CA ALA A 304 -25.71 7.82 6.38
C ALA A 304 -25.05 9.09 6.95
N LEU A 305 -23.77 8.99 7.31
CA LEU A 305 -22.99 10.12 7.83
C LEU A 305 -22.09 10.70 6.76
N SER A 306 -21.32 9.87 6.07
CA SER A 306 -20.39 10.31 5.03
C SER A 306 -20.24 9.27 3.92
N GLY A 307 -19.74 9.72 2.78
CA GLY A 307 -19.40 8.87 1.65
C GLY A 307 -18.08 9.28 1.03
N ARG A 308 -17.33 8.29 0.56
CA ARG A 308 -16.05 8.48 -0.11
C ARG A 308 -16.01 7.70 -1.42
N ARG A 309 -15.50 8.34 -2.45
CA ARG A 309 -15.19 7.71 -3.74
C ARG A 309 -13.77 8.08 -4.14
N VAL A 310 -12.96 7.07 -4.38
CA VAL A 310 -11.60 7.25 -4.88
C VAL A 310 -11.51 6.58 -6.25
N ARG A 311 -10.89 7.26 -7.20
CA ARG A 311 -10.55 6.72 -8.51
C ARG A 311 -9.06 6.95 -8.73
N ASN A 312 -8.39 5.94 -9.25
CA ASN A 312 -7.00 5.99 -9.66
C ASN A 312 -6.90 5.52 -11.12
N LEU A 313 -6.13 6.22 -11.91
CA LEU A 313 -5.72 5.84 -13.26
C LEU A 313 -4.19 5.82 -13.30
N GLU A 314 -3.62 4.71 -13.70
CA GLU A 314 -2.19 4.54 -13.91
C GLU A 314 -1.91 4.16 -15.36
N MET A 315 -0.92 4.81 -15.97
CA MET A 315 -0.38 4.43 -17.26
C MET A 315 1.12 4.27 -17.09
N LYS A 316 1.67 3.13 -17.52
CA LYS A 316 3.08 2.84 -17.48
C LYS A 316 3.57 2.42 -18.86
N TYR A 317 4.70 2.98 -19.26
CA TYR A 317 5.50 2.49 -20.36
C TYR A 317 6.90 2.21 -19.87
N GLN A 318 7.49 1.09 -20.27
CA GLN A 318 8.86 0.69 -19.95
C GLN A 318 9.49 -0.03 -21.14
N ALA A 319 10.67 0.42 -21.54
CA ALA A 319 11.55 -0.32 -22.42
C ALA A 319 12.60 -1.05 -21.58
N LYS A 320 12.79 -2.35 -21.82
CA LYS A 320 13.83 -3.19 -21.20
C LYS A 320 14.84 -3.58 -22.25
N PHE A 321 16.07 -3.15 -22.09
CA PHE A 321 17.13 -3.37 -23.05
C PHE A 321 17.82 -4.72 -22.78
N LEU A 322 18.00 -5.52 -23.82
CA LEU A 322 18.60 -6.85 -23.73
C LEU A 322 20.12 -6.80 -23.58
N HIS A 323 20.74 -5.73 -24.07
CA HIS A 323 22.20 -5.56 -24.08
C HIS A 323 22.61 -4.19 -23.55
N GLY A 324 23.86 -4.09 -23.09
CA GLY A 324 24.45 -2.84 -22.63
C GLY A 324 24.29 -2.60 -21.13
N VAL A 325 24.76 -1.43 -20.71
CA VAL A 325 24.70 -0.95 -19.31
C VAL A 325 23.31 -0.49 -18.93
N LEU A 326 22.60 0.18 -19.84
CA LEU A 326 21.20 0.57 -19.64
C LEU A 326 20.31 -0.67 -19.71
N LYS A 327 19.63 -1.00 -18.61
CA LYS A 327 18.74 -2.16 -18.51
C LYS A 327 17.30 -1.81 -18.76
N SER A 328 16.85 -0.66 -18.29
CA SER A 328 15.49 -0.20 -18.60
C SER A 328 15.38 1.31 -18.52
N ALA A 329 14.42 1.83 -19.27
CA ALA A 329 13.94 3.20 -19.14
C ALA A 329 12.41 3.21 -19.26
N GLY A 330 11.75 4.10 -18.53
CA GLY A 330 10.30 4.12 -18.54
C GLY A 330 9.70 5.38 -17.94
N ILE A 331 8.38 5.47 -18.09
CA ILE A 331 7.56 6.55 -17.55
C ILE A 331 6.28 5.97 -16.94
N VAL A 332 5.90 6.49 -15.79
CA VAL A 332 4.62 6.18 -15.13
C VAL A 332 3.85 7.48 -14.96
N LEU A 333 2.63 7.50 -15.44
CA LEU A 333 1.65 8.57 -15.22
C LEU A 333 0.61 8.07 -14.25
N ASN A 334 0.38 8.82 -13.18
CA ASN A 334 -0.61 8.48 -12.16
C ASN A 334 -1.57 9.64 -11.96
N GLY A 335 -2.86 9.37 -11.97
CA GLY A 335 -3.91 10.35 -11.71
C GLY A 335 -4.88 9.82 -10.65
N ASN A 336 -5.14 10.63 -9.63
CA ASN A 336 -6.07 10.28 -8.57
C ASN A 336 -7.18 11.32 -8.49
N GLN A 337 -8.39 10.84 -8.23
CA GLN A 337 -9.55 11.64 -7.91
C GLN A 337 -10.16 11.13 -6.61
N TRP A 338 -10.35 12.02 -5.63
CA TRP A 338 -11.11 11.76 -4.42
C TRP A 338 -12.33 12.66 -4.40
N PHE A 339 -13.46 12.07 -4.07
CA PHE A 339 -14.68 12.76 -3.77
C PHE A 339 -15.18 12.27 -2.42
N GLU A 340 -15.36 13.18 -1.50
CA GLU A 340 -15.91 12.92 -0.17
C GLU A 340 -17.09 13.85 0.08
N ASN A 341 -18.11 13.35 0.73
CA ASN A 341 -19.28 14.13 1.14
C ASN A 341 -19.74 13.75 2.54
N ALA A 342 -20.19 14.73 3.30
CA ALA A 342 -20.88 14.56 4.56
C ALA A 342 -22.39 14.74 4.34
N PHE A 343 -23.18 13.83 4.87
CA PHE A 343 -24.65 13.87 4.73
C PHE A 343 -25.33 14.61 5.85
N VAL A 344 -24.63 14.88 6.95
CA VAL A 344 -25.19 15.51 8.15
C VAL A 344 -25.70 16.93 7.85
N THR A 345 -25.05 17.66 6.96
CA THR A 345 -25.41 19.05 6.60
C THR A 345 -25.82 19.21 5.15
N CYS A 346 -25.92 18.14 4.37
CA CYS A 346 -26.32 18.14 2.95
C CYS A 346 -25.47 18.99 1.99
N ALA A 347 -24.50 19.76 2.48
CA ALA A 347 -23.78 20.76 1.70
C ALA A 347 -22.27 20.53 1.61
N ASP A 348 -21.68 19.75 2.52
CA ASP A 348 -20.24 19.64 2.58
C ASP A 348 -19.71 18.57 1.67
N GLN A 349 -18.88 18.97 0.72
CA GLN A 349 -18.25 18.12 -0.28
C GLN A 349 -16.82 18.57 -0.48
N THR A 350 -15.91 17.62 -0.65
CA THR A 350 -14.54 17.86 -1.06
C THR A 350 -14.23 17.08 -2.32
N LEU A 351 -13.70 17.77 -3.31
CA LEU A 351 -13.20 17.19 -4.54
C LEU A 351 -11.69 17.45 -4.65
N ARG A 352 -10.93 16.40 -4.82
CA ARG A 352 -9.47 16.45 -4.91
C ARG A 352 -9.00 15.70 -6.16
N TYR A 353 -7.99 16.27 -6.80
CA TYR A 353 -7.26 15.62 -7.88
C TYR A 353 -5.77 15.73 -7.60
N ASP A 354 -5.02 14.69 -7.85
CA ASP A 354 -3.58 14.79 -7.98
C ASP A 354 -3.09 14.02 -9.20
N GLY A 355 -1.97 14.48 -9.75
CA GLY A 355 -1.30 13.81 -10.84
C GLY A 355 0.20 13.75 -10.57
N THR A 356 0.82 12.63 -10.94
CA THR A 356 2.27 12.45 -10.88
C THR A 356 2.80 11.86 -12.17
N VAL A 357 4.00 12.27 -12.53
CA VAL A 357 4.82 11.70 -13.59
C VAL A 357 6.07 11.16 -12.95
N THR A 358 6.42 9.91 -13.20
CA THR A 358 7.65 9.29 -12.71
C THR A 358 8.46 8.76 -13.88
N PHE A 359 9.71 9.19 -13.99
CA PHE A 359 10.69 8.63 -14.90
C PHE A 359 11.49 7.56 -14.19
N LEU A 360 11.70 6.43 -14.85
CA LEU A 360 12.38 5.26 -14.31
C LEU A 360 13.60 4.95 -15.18
N THR A 361 14.75 4.68 -14.55
CA THR A 361 15.97 4.28 -15.27
C THR A 361 16.71 3.25 -14.44
N SER A 362 17.09 2.14 -15.06
CA SER A 362 17.91 1.09 -14.43
C SER A 362 19.20 0.88 -15.24
N LEU A 363 20.32 0.91 -14.56
CA LEU A 363 21.64 0.66 -15.09
C LEU A 363 22.24 -0.57 -14.40
N SER A 364 23.04 -1.36 -15.12
CA SER A 364 23.78 -2.47 -14.54
C SER A 364 25.15 -2.58 -15.16
N TYR A 365 26.18 -2.59 -14.32
CA TYR A 365 27.57 -2.77 -14.74
C TYR A 365 28.28 -3.72 -13.79
N GLY A 366 28.67 -4.89 -14.31
CA GLY A 366 29.30 -5.94 -13.53
C GLY A 366 28.42 -6.42 -12.36
N ALA A 367 28.91 -6.21 -11.15
CA ALA A 367 28.23 -6.61 -9.92
C ALA A 367 27.33 -5.50 -9.32
N ILE A 368 27.22 -4.35 -9.98
CA ILE A 368 26.51 -3.18 -9.48
C ILE A 368 25.29 -2.89 -10.35
N ASP A 369 24.14 -2.76 -9.72
CA ASP A 369 22.91 -2.26 -10.33
C ASP A 369 22.57 -0.89 -9.69
N LEU A 370 22.13 0.07 -10.51
CA LEU A 370 21.66 1.39 -10.10
C LEU A 370 20.27 1.63 -10.68
N ASP A 371 19.30 1.81 -9.83
CA ASP A 371 17.95 2.24 -10.19
C ASP A 371 17.77 3.71 -9.77
N VAL A 372 17.29 4.54 -10.68
CA VAL A 372 17.01 5.95 -10.44
C VAL A 372 15.60 6.26 -10.86
N HIS A 373 14.85 6.91 -9.97
CA HIS A 373 13.51 7.39 -10.25
C HIS A 373 13.46 8.91 -10.00
N TYR A 374 12.82 9.62 -10.91
CA TYR A 374 12.48 11.01 -10.75
C TYR A 374 10.97 11.18 -10.83
N LEU A 375 10.37 11.76 -9.81
CA LEU A 375 8.94 12.03 -9.71
C LEU A 375 8.70 13.53 -9.70
N ALA A 376 7.71 13.98 -10.48
CA ALA A 376 7.11 15.29 -10.36
C ALA A 376 5.60 15.16 -10.23
N GLY A 377 4.99 15.98 -9.40
CA GLY A 377 3.56 15.89 -9.17
C GLY A 377 2.95 17.14 -8.58
N LYS A 378 1.64 17.27 -8.76
CA LYS A 378 0.85 18.36 -8.19
C LYS A 378 -0.58 17.90 -7.96
N GLY A 379 -1.19 18.38 -6.89
CA GLY A 379 -2.61 18.23 -6.63
C GLY A 379 -3.38 19.53 -6.72
N TRP A 380 -4.68 19.38 -6.75
CA TRP A 380 -5.66 20.46 -6.66
C TRP A 380 -6.86 19.97 -5.85
N TRP A 381 -7.43 20.83 -5.04
CA TRP A 381 -8.61 20.50 -4.26
C TRP A 381 -9.57 21.69 -4.17
N LYS A 382 -10.84 21.37 -4.00
CA LYS A 382 -11.90 22.32 -3.75
C LYS A 382 -12.79 21.79 -2.66
N ASP A 383 -12.97 22.58 -1.63
CA ASP A 383 -13.82 22.31 -0.49
C ASP A 383 -15.08 23.17 -0.58
N HIS A 384 -16.22 22.56 -0.35
CA HIS A 384 -17.51 23.21 -0.29
C HIS A 384 -18.13 22.92 1.07
N GLY A 385 -18.42 23.98 1.83
CA GLY A 385 -18.96 23.90 3.17
C GLY A 385 -17.91 24.03 4.28
N GLN A 386 -18.38 24.14 5.49
CA GLN A 386 -17.54 24.21 6.69
C GLN A 386 -17.89 23.02 7.58
N GLY A 387 -16.92 22.15 7.83
CA GLY A 387 -17.08 21.02 8.75
C GLY A 387 -17.50 21.52 10.12
N ALA A 388 -18.57 20.96 10.67
CA ALA A 388 -19.00 21.22 12.04
C ALA A 388 -18.39 20.19 12.99
N VAL A 389 -18.04 20.63 14.17
CA VAL A 389 -17.55 19.81 15.26
C VAL A 389 -18.54 19.92 16.40
N ASP A 390 -19.19 18.81 16.76
CA ASP A 390 -20.17 18.80 17.84
C ASP A 390 -19.49 19.05 19.18
N GLY A 391 -19.99 20.06 19.93
CA GLY A 391 -19.51 20.34 21.26
C GLY A 391 -18.12 20.96 21.35
N ASP A 392 -17.59 21.49 20.24
CA ASP A 392 -16.24 22.02 20.20
C ASP A 392 -16.20 23.52 20.56
N GLU A 393 -15.60 23.81 21.68
CA GLU A 393 -15.19 25.16 22.04
C GLU A 393 -13.94 25.63 21.27
N ASN A 394 -13.18 24.68 20.62
CA ASN A 394 -11.99 24.99 19.87
C ASN A 394 -11.93 24.22 18.51
N PRO A 395 -12.77 24.59 17.50
CA PRO A 395 -12.89 23.91 16.22
C PRO A 395 -11.58 23.88 15.40
N ASN A 396 -10.57 24.65 15.82
CA ASN A 396 -9.36 24.86 15.03
C ASN A 396 -8.42 23.64 14.96
N ARG A 397 -8.48 22.69 15.90
CA ARG A 397 -7.55 21.55 15.94
C ARG A 397 -7.84 20.54 14.81
N ALA A 398 -9.08 20.06 14.70
CA ALA A 398 -9.46 19.11 13.64
C ALA A 398 -9.35 19.76 12.26
N SER A 399 -9.78 21.02 12.11
CA SER A 399 -9.63 21.79 10.88
C SER A 399 -8.17 22.02 10.51
N GLY A 400 -7.31 22.32 11.48
CA GLY A 400 -5.88 22.49 11.26
C GLY A 400 -5.17 21.21 10.82
N ASP A 401 -5.57 20.07 11.37
CA ASP A 401 -5.03 18.77 10.94
C ASP A 401 -5.46 18.42 9.51
N TYR A 402 -6.72 18.62 9.18
CA TYR A 402 -7.25 18.45 7.83
C TYR A 402 -6.54 19.34 6.80
N LEU A 403 -6.34 20.63 7.10
CA LEU A 403 -5.66 21.56 6.20
C LEU A 403 -4.18 21.17 5.99
N ARG A 404 -3.47 20.71 7.04
CA ARG A 404 -2.09 20.17 6.89
C ARG A 404 -2.06 18.93 6.02
N LYS A 405 -3.05 18.04 6.17
CA LYS A 405 -3.20 16.86 5.30
C LYS A 405 -3.38 17.28 3.84
N MET A 406 -4.21 18.31 3.57
CA MET A 406 -4.41 18.84 2.23
C MET A 406 -3.13 19.49 1.68
N ASP A 407 -2.44 20.32 2.47
CA ASP A 407 -1.17 20.95 2.09
C ASP A 407 -0.12 19.90 1.70
N TYR A 408 0.00 18.80 2.48
CA TYR A 408 0.90 17.68 2.15
C TYR A 408 0.51 16.96 0.86
N MET A 409 -0.77 16.61 0.70
CA MET A 409 -1.22 15.78 -0.43
C MET A 409 -1.22 16.55 -1.75
N MET A 410 -1.53 17.86 -1.73
CA MET A 410 -1.79 18.65 -2.92
C MET A 410 -0.62 19.55 -3.33
N ALA A 411 0.41 19.70 -2.48
CA ALA A 411 1.58 20.51 -2.79
C ALA A 411 2.25 20.07 -4.10
N PRO A 412 2.64 21.01 -4.96
CA PRO A 412 3.56 20.71 -6.06
C PRO A 412 4.84 20.12 -5.47
N ARG A 413 5.27 18.98 -6.00
CA ARG A 413 6.39 18.25 -5.44
C ARG A 413 7.25 17.58 -6.49
N MET A 414 8.51 17.39 -6.17
CA MET A 414 9.43 16.52 -6.88
C MET A 414 10.11 15.57 -5.91
N ALA A 415 10.53 14.42 -6.41
CA ALA A 415 11.31 13.46 -5.65
C ALA A 415 12.36 12.80 -6.54
N PHE A 416 13.51 12.52 -5.94
CA PHE A 416 14.53 11.65 -6.50
C PHE A 416 14.67 10.44 -5.59
N SER A 417 14.63 9.26 -6.18
CA SER A 417 14.88 7.99 -5.50
C SER A 417 16.03 7.29 -6.21
N GLY A 418 17.00 6.82 -5.44
CA GLY A 418 18.13 6.06 -5.94
C GLY A 418 18.32 4.78 -5.16
N THR A 419 18.52 3.66 -5.87
CA THR A 419 18.84 2.37 -5.27
C THR A 419 20.12 1.84 -5.92
N ILE A 420 21.15 1.61 -5.11
CA ILE A 420 22.38 0.95 -5.53
C ILE A 420 22.39 -0.46 -4.93
N THR A 421 22.47 -1.48 -5.77
CA THR A 421 22.64 -2.85 -5.33
C THR A 421 24.01 -3.36 -5.77
N ALA A 422 24.84 -3.77 -4.82
CA ALA A 422 26.16 -4.36 -5.04
C ALA A 422 26.10 -5.85 -4.68
N ARG A 423 26.46 -6.72 -5.63
CA ARG A 423 26.62 -8.17 -5.40
C ARG A 423 28.10 -8.44 -5.11
N ILE A 424 28.36 -9.30 -4.14
CA ILE A 424 29.74 -9.64 -3.76
C ILE A 424 30.15 -10.91 -4.53
N PRO A 425 31.03 -10.80 -5.55
CA PRO A 425 31.41 -11.94 -6.37
C PRO A 425 32.07 -13.08 -5.57
N ALA A 426 32.84 -12.75 -4.53
CA ALA A 426 33.53 -13.71 -3.67
C ALA A 426 32.58 -14.58 -2.82
N VAL A 427 31.37 -14.10 -2.54
CA VAL A 427 30.35 -14.84 -1.77
C VAL A 427 29.08 -14.89 -2.60
N LYS A 428 28.91 -15.97 -3.36
CA LYS A 428 27.76 -16.16 -4.23
C LYS A 428 26.46 -15.97 -3.44
N GLY A 429 25.60 -15.07 -3.90
CA GLY A 429 24.32 -14.77 -3.27
C GLY A 429 24.32 -13.57 -2.31
N LEU A 430 25.45 -13.14 -1.76
CA LEU A 430 25.52 -11.98 -0.87
C LEU A 430 25.34 -10.68 -1.67
N PHE A 431 24.47 -9.80 -1.17
CA PHE A 431 24.27 -8.46 -1.73
C PHE A 431 24.10 -7.40 -0.66
N PHE A 432 24.46 -6.17 -1.02
CA PHE A 432 24.20 -4.96 -0.29
C PHE A 432 23.34 -4.03 -1.12
N GLN A 433 22.38 -3.38 -0.51
CA GLN A 433 21.51 -2.42 -1.19
C GLN A 433 21.42 -1.15 -0.36
N LEU A 434 21.77 -0.02 -0.96
CA LEU A 434 21.60 1.31 -0.41
C LEU A 434 20.46 2.00 -1.14
N ASN A 435 19.48 2.49 -0.40
CA ASN A 435 18.40 3.31 -0.95
C ASN A 435 18.52 4.72 -0.37
N ALA A 436 18.33 5.72 -1.22
CA ALA A 436 18.25 7.12 -0.83
C ALA A 436 17.11 7.78 -1.59
N ASP A 437 16.21 8.45 -0.86
CA ASP A 437 15.11 9.21 -1.42
C ASP A 437 15.17 10.65 -0.91
N TRP A 438 14.94 11.57 -1.81
CA TRP A 438 14.84 12.99 -1.49
C TRP A 438 13.54 13.54 -2.09
N HIS A 439 12.73 14.18 -1.27
CA HIS A 439 11.49 14.83 -1.66
C HIS A 439 11.57 16.31 -1.40
N HIS A 440 11.08 17.12 -2.33
CA HIS A 440 10.94 18.56 -2.19
C HIS A 440 9.54 19.00 -2.59
N ALA A 441 8.90 19.76 -1.74
CA ALA A 441 7.62 20.39 -2.02
C ALA A 441 7.72 21.88 -2.18
N PHE A 442 6.94 22.40 -3.11
CA PHE A 442 6.86 23.83 -3.40
C PHE A 442 5.55 24.40 -2.79
N ASN A 443 5.62 25.66 -2.38
CA ASN A 443 4.42 26.41 -1.95
C ASN A 443 3.62 25.75 -0.81
N VAL A 444 4.29 25.05 0.10
CA VAL A 444 3.66 24.55 1.33
C VAL A 444 3.56 25.68 2.34
N THR A 445 2.40 25.81 2.99
CA THR A 445 2.07 26.90 3.90
C THR A 445 1.92 26.44 5.35
N LEU A 446 1.42 25.23 5.57
CA LEU A 446 1.08 24.71 6.89
C LEU A 446 2.06 23.64 7.38
N LEU A 447 2.91 23.11 6.51
CA LEU A 447 3.94 22.16 6.86
C LEU A 447 5.20 22.88 7.38
N ARG A 448 5.89 22.24 8.33
CA ARG A 448 7.08 22.83 8.97
C ARG A 448 8.32 22.87 8.09
N GLY A 449 8.31 22.22 6.94
CA GLY A 449 9.42 22.18 6.00
C GLY A 449 9.03 21.66 4.63
N LYS A 450 9.91 21.87 3.67
CA LYS A 450 9.71 21.54 2.25
C LYS A 450 10.39 20.24 1.84
N ASN A 451 11.33 19.76 2.63
CA ASN A 451 12.14 18.58 2.29
C ASN A 451 11.78 17.38 3.17
N ARG A 452 12.02 16.21 2.61
CA ARG A 452 12.02 14.91 3.29
C ARG A 452 13.13 14.06 2.69
N GLU A 453 13.94 13.45 3.53
CA GLU A 453 15.05 12.62 3.16
C GLU A 453 14.90 11.24 3.81
N ILE A 454 15.14 10.20 3.04
CA ILE A 454 15.06 8.81 3.50
C ILE A 454 16.34 8.13 3.05
N ALA A 455 16.98 7.41 3.96
CA ALA A 455 18.11 6.56 3.64
C ALA A 455 17.95 5.20 4.31
N SER A 456 18.26 4.13 3.59
CA SER A 456 18.23 2.78 4.16
C SER A 456 19.35 1.91 3.58
N LEU A 457 19.87 1.02 4.41
CA LEU A 457 20.83 -0.01 4.04
C LEU A 457 20.22 -1.38 4.28
N LYS A 458 20.34 -2.25 3.28
CA LYS A 458 19.89 -3.63 3.32
C LYS A 458 21.04 -4.56 3.00
N VAL A 459 21.17 -5.62 3.78
CA VAL A 459 22.13 -6.71 3.56
C VAL A 459 21.33 -7.99 3.42
N GLY A 460 21.57 -8.74 2.36
CA GLY A 460 20.81 -9.94 2.10
C GLY A 460 21.61 -11.01 1.39
N TYR A 461 21.06 -12.22 1.44
CA TYR A 461 21.60 -13.40 0.82
C TYR A 461 20.54 -14.09 -0.05
N LYS A 462 20.92 -14.47 -1.28
CA LYS A 462 20.11 -15.30 -2.21
C LYS A 462 20.70 -16.69 -2.26
N PHE A 463 19.91 -17.72 -2.08
CA PHE A 463 20.29 -19.11 -2.07
C PHE A 463 19.43 -19.97 -3.00
#